data_74aa12c09012c34ae61256fe9bd5dc53
#
_entry.id   74aa12c09012c34ae61256fe9bd5dc53
#
_cell.length_a   1.000
_cell.length_b   1.000
_cell.length_c   1.000
_cell.angle_alpha   90.00
_cell.angle_beta   90.00
_cell.angle_gamma   90.00
#
_symmetry.space_group_name_H-M   'P 1'
#
loop_
_entity.id
_entity.type
_entity.pdbx_description
1 polymer ?
#
loop_
_entity_poly.entity_id
_entity_poly.type
_entity_poly.pdbx_seq_one_letter_code
_entity_poly.pdbx_strand_id
1 'polypeptide(L)'
;MSWLHPTDKHLLFTKNDKEDPRLGECVQLLPKDDLGNLSNYDYDFAILGYPDDEGIGLNGGRVGAQVAPREIRTPLYKMTPHLHSTTLPKILDLGDLDKEKPLAERHEKGREIIASIAQSGKRWVSFGGGHDYGYCDSTGFAQTFPGEAVVINFDAHMDVRPTDKGLNSGTPFFRLLSEFSGQVDFAEVGIQNQCNSQFHVTWAKSKGAQIFTLDDINSHGLLATLQNYLKDKKSKKIFLSVDIDAFTSNEAPGCSQSWTTGLFTKEFLEALQWILKNHDVRGMGIYEVSPPLDSDKRTSKLAALLSHGFIFGNLNKA
;
A
#
# COMPACT_ATOMS: atom_id res chain seq x y z
N MET A 1 -21.11 -12.38 -11.92
CA MET A 1 -20.95 -10.93 -11.67
C MET A 1 -19.45 -10.65 -11.57
N SER A 2 -18.97 -9.59 -12.23
CA SER A 2 -17.55 -9.22 -12.20
C SER A 2 -17.16 -8.75 -10.80
N TRP A 3 -15.92 -9.11 -10.38
CA TRP A 3 -15.32 -8.63 -9.14
C TRP A 3 -14.50 -7.36 -9.34
N LEU A 4 -14.22 -6.97 -10.60
CA LEU A 4 -13.48 -5.76 -10.91
C LEU A 4 -14.28 -4.86 -11.85
N HIS A 5 -14.16 -3.57 -11.62
CA HIS A 5 -14.62 -2.51 -12.48
C HIS A 5 -13.39 -1.88 -13.15
N PRO A 6 -13.32 -1.86 -14.50
CA PRO A 6 -12.20 -1.26 -15.22
C PRO A 6 -12.01 0.21 -14.83
N THR A 7 -10.76 0.63 -14.75
CA THR A 7 -10.42 2.05 -14.59
C THR A 7 -10.96 2.88 -15.76
N ASP A 8 -11.47 4.07 -15.45
CA ASP A 8 -11.93 5.02 -16.47
C ASP A 8 -10.75 5.41 -17.38
N LYS A 9 -10.87 5.09 -18.68
CA LYS A 9 -9.85 5.41 -19.68
C LYS A 9 -9.48 6.89 -19.78
N HIS A 10 -10.38 7.79 -19.36
CA HIS A 10 -10.11 9.22 -19.33
C HIS A 10 -9.05 9.64 -18.28
N LEU A 11 -8.70 8.74 -17.37
CA LEU A 11 -7.58 8.95 -16.44
C LEU A 11 -6.21 8.75 -17.13
N LEU A 12 -6.14 8.01 -18.23
CA LEU A 12 -4.91 7.81 -18.99
C LEU A 12 -4.54 9.09 -19.72
N PHE A 13 -3.70 9.87 -19.05
CA PHE A 13 -3.22 11.12 -19.62
C PHE A 13 -2.10 10.88 -20.62
N THR A 14 -2.19 11.52 -21.79
CA THR A 14 -1.15 11.51 -22.82
C THR A 14 -0.87 12.92 -23.30
N LYS A 15 0.37 13.22 -23.61
CA LYS A 15 0.78 14.43 -24.34
C LYS A 15 0.90 14.19 -25.84
N ASN A 16 0.92 12.93 -26.28
CA ASN A 16 1.26 12.56 -27.66
C ASN A 16 2.63 13.10 -28.11
N ASP A 17 3.57 13.21 -27.18
CA ASP A 17 4.91 13.70 -27.40
C ASP A 17 5.93 12.64 -26.98
N LYS A 18 6.67 12.09 -27.96
CA LYS A 18 7.63 11.02 -27.72
C LYS A 18 8.85 11.46 -26.90
N GLU A 19 9.14 12.77 -26.87
CA GLU A 19 10.24 13.33 -26.08
C GLU A 19 9.82 13.68 -24.67
N ASP A 20 8.50 13.75 -24.39
CA ASP A 20 7.96 14.03 -23.05
C ASP A 20 6.79 13.07 -22.73
N PRO A 21 7.05 11.74 -22.67
CA PRO A 21 6.02 10.76 -22.41
C PRO A 21 5.44 10.89 -20.99
N ARG A 22 4.22 10.40 -20.81
CA ARG A 22 3.55 10.34 -19.52
C ARG A 22 3.37 8.90 -19.06
N LEU A 23 3.31 8.70 -17.74
CA LEU A 23 3.14 7.36 -17.19
C LEU A 23 1.83 6.70 -17.65
N GLY A 24 0.76 7.48 -17.85
CA GLY A 24 -0.49 6.99 -18.43
C GLY A 24 -0.35 6.38 -19.81
N GLU A 25 0.73 6.70 -20.55
CA GLU A 25 1.03 6.10 -21.87
C GLU A 25 1.67 4.71 -21.76
N CYS A 26 2.13 4.34 -20.53
CA CYS A 26 2.71 3.03 -20.21
C CYS A 26 1.67 2.07 -19.58
N VAL A 27 0.42 2.50 -19.42
CA VAL A 27 -0.63 1.76 -18.72
C VAL A 27 -1.54 1.07 -19.73
N GLN A 28 -1.67 -0.25 -19.57
CA GLN A 28 -2.74 -1.05 -20.18
C GLN A 28 -3.86 -1.24 -19.16
N LEU A 29 -5.10 -1.03 -19.57
CA LEU A 29 -6.26 -1.32 -18.72
C LEU A 29 -6.69 -2.78 -18.92
N LEU A 30 -6.97 -3.48 -17.80
CA LEU A 30 -7.57 -4.81 -17.86
C LEU A 30 -9.02 -4.67 -18.38
N PRO A 31 -9.40 -5.39 -19.42
CA PRO A 31 -10.79 -5.46 -19.85
C PRO A 31 -11.67 -6.07 -18.77
N LYS A 32 -12.95 -5.69 -18.79
CA LYS A 32 -13.94 -6.28 -17.88
C LYS A 32 -13.93 -7.81 -17.99
N ASP A 33 -14.01 -8.47 -16.83
CA ASP A 33 -14.16 -9.93 -16.68
C ASP A 33 -12.95 -10.78 -17.13
N ASP A 34 -11.73 -10.20 -17.25
CA ASP A 34 -10.54 -10.92 -17.69
C ASP A 34 -9.54 -11.29 -16.57
N LEU A 35 -9.99 -11.29 -15.31
CA LEU A 35 -9.17 -11.65 -14.16
C LEU A 35 -8.54 -13.04 -14.24
N GLY A 36 -9.25 -14.01 -14.85
CA GLY A 36 -8.76 -15.38 -15.02
C GLY A 36 -7.58 -15.52 -16.00
N ASN A 37 -7.25 -14.48 -16.73
CA ASN A 37 -6.30 -14.49 -17.82
C ASN A 37 -5.12 -13.53 -17.63
N LEU A 38 -4.79 -13.17 -16.38
CA LEU A 38 -3.68 -12.23 -16.10
C LEU A 38 -2.34 -12.67 -16.71
N SER A 39 -2.12 -13.97 -16.84
CA SER A 39 -0.92 -14.53 -17.49
C SER A 39 -0.80 -14.21 -18.99
N ASN A 40 -1.89 -13.80 -19.64
CA ASN A 40 -1.89 -13.42 -21.06
C ASN A 40 -1.41 -11.98 -21.29
N TYR A 41 -1.25 -11.21 -20.21
CA TYR A 41 -0.81 -9.81 -20.29
C TYR A 41 0.69 -9.71 -19.98
N ASP A 42 1.37 -8.90 -20.80
CA ASP A 42 2.79 -8.58 -20.59
C ASP A 42 2.90 -7.32 -19.72
N TYR A 43 3.17 -7.50 -18.43
CA TYR A 43 3.32 -6.41 -17.47
C TYR A 43 4.38 -6.73 -16.41
N ASP A 44 4.92 -5.68 -15.81
CA ASP A 44 5.87 -5.76 -14.67
C ASP A 44 5.15 -5.44 -13.36
N PHE A 45 4.20 -4.50 -13.43
CA PHE A 45 3.45 -3.99 -12.28
C PHE A 45 1.95 -4.07 -12.54
N ALA A 46 1.20 -4.54 -11.54
CA ALA A 46 -0.25 -4.42 -11.49
C ALA A 46 -0.66 -3.22 -10.63
N ILE A 47 -1.75 -2.54 -10.97
CA ILE A 47 -2.41 -1.55 -10.12
C ILE A 47 -3.80 -2.07 -9.78
N LEU A 48 -4.16 -2.06 -8.48
CA LEU A 48 -5.48 -2.45 -7.98
C LEU A 48 -6.04 -1.35 -7.09
N GLY A 49 -7.30 -0.99 -7.27
CA GLY A 49 -8.01 -0.03 -6.42
C GLY A 49 -9.01 -0.71 -5.49
N TYR A 50 -9.15 -0.16 -4.27
CA TYR A 50 -10.16 -0.51 -3.27
C TYR A 50 -11.02 0.72 -3.00
N PRO A 51 -12.08 1.00 -3.81
CA PRO A 51 -12.89 2.21 -3.70
C PRO A 51 -13.92 2.10 -2.58
N ASP A 52 -13.46 1.99 -1.34
CA ASP A 52 -14.29 1.67 -0.18
C ASP A 52 -13.80 2.36 1.10
N ASP A 53 -14.72 2.78 1.94
CA ASP A 53 -14.46 3.36 3.25
C ASP A 53 -15.43 2.86 4.34
N GLU A 54 -16.09 1.71 4.09
CA GLU A 54 -16.97 1.06 5.07
C GLU A 54 -16.21 0.71 6.35
N GLY A 55 -14.99 0.14 6.20
CA GLY A 55 -14.12 -0.19 7.33
C GLY A 55 -13.74 1.03 8.17
N ILE A 56 -13.52 2.19 7.55
CA ILE A 56 -13.27 3.45 8.25
C ILE A 56 -14.50 3.86 9.06
N GLY A 57 -15.69 3.85 8.45
CA GLY A 57 -16.94 4.17 9.12
C GLY A 57 -17.23 3.24 10.30
N LEU A 58 -17.05 1.94 10.14
CA LEU A 58 -17.21 0.93 11.18
C LEU A 58 -16.22 1.10 12.35
N ASN A 59 -15.06 1.70 12.10
CA ASN A 59 -14.08 2.06 13.13
C ASN A 59 -14.35 3.41 13.79
N GLY A 60 -15.42 4.13 13.38
CA GLY A 60 -15.77 5.47 13.85
C GLY A 60 -14.91 6.59 13.26
N GLY A 61 -14.18 6.30 12.17
CA GLY A 61 -13.37 7.27 11.45
C GLY A 61 -14.16 8.14 10.48
N ARG A 62 -13.51 9.15 9.92
CA ARG A 62 -14.11 10.05 8.92
C ARG A 62 -14.00 9.43 7.52
N VAL A 63 -15.15 9.10 6.94
CA VAL A 63 -15.25 8.54 5.59
C VAL A 63 -14.77 9.53 4.51
N GLY A 64 -14.43 9.03 3.33
CA GLY A 64 -13.97 9.81 2.18
C GLY A 64 -12.91 9.10 1.34
N ALA A 65 -12.37 7.98 1.83
CA ALA A 65 -11.31 7.25 1.13
C ALA A 65 -11.82 6.43 -0.06
N GLN A 66 -13.13 6.22 -0.20
CA GLN A 66 -13.68 5.47 -1.34
C GLN A 66 -13.33 6.05 -2.72
N VAL A 67 -13.00 7.34 -2.81
CA VAL A 67 -12.58 7.98 -4.07
C VAL A 67 -11.05 8.02 -4.26
N ALA A 68 -10.29 7.53 -3.28
CA ALA A 68 -8.83 7.55 -3.32
C ALA A 68 -8.23 6.89 -4.57
N PRO A 69 -8.67 5.69 -5.00
CA PRO A 69 -8.05 5.03 -6.15
C PRO A 69 -8.05 5.92 -7.41
N ARG A 70 -9.17 6.61 -7.68
CA ARG A 70 -9.29 7.54 -8.81
C ARG A 70 -8.40 8.78 -8.62
N GLU A 71 -8.42 9.36 -7.42
CA GLU A 71 -7.72 10.62 -7.14
C GLU A 71 -6.20 10.44 -7.05
N ILE A 72 -5.71 9.23 -6.75
CA ILE A 72 -4.28 8.89 -6.80
C ILE A 72 -3.84 8.61 -8.25
N ARG A 73 -4.62 7.85 -9.04
CA ARG A 73 -4.32 7.59 -10.46
C ARG A 73 -4.21 8.88 -11.27
N THR A 74 -5.05 9.86 -10.97
CA THR A 74 -5.09 11.13 -11.71
C THR A 74 -3.73 11.86 -11.76
N PRO A 75 -3.05 12.17 -10.67
CA PRO A 75 -1.70 12.74 -10.70
C PRO A 75 -0.64 11.71 -11.16
N LEU A 76 -0.74 10.44 -10.77
CA LEU A 76 0.22 9.41 -11.14
C LEU A 76 0.38 9.28 -12.65
N TYR A 77 -0.73 9.18 -13.38
CA TYR A 77 -0.71 9.01 -14.83
C TYR A 77 -0.30 10.28 -15.60
N LYS A 78 -0.25 11.43 -14.91
CA LYS A 78 0.30 12.69 -15.44
C LYS A 78 1.79 12.86 -15.22
N MET A 79 2.40 12.06 -14.34
CA MET A 79 3.84 12.12 -14.09
C MET A 79 4.63 11.67 -15.31
N THR A 80 5.84 12.18 -15.43
CA THR A 80 6.82 11.68 -16.40
C THR A 80 7.47 10.41 -15.85
N PRO A 81 8.01 9.52 -16.71
CA PRO A 81 8.92 8.48 -16.28
C PRO A 81 10.13 9.08 -15.54
N HIS A 82 10.80 8.26 -14.73
CA HIS A 82 11.95 8.70 -13.96
C HIS A 82 13.08 9.20 -14.88
N LEU A 83 13.66 10.34 -14.54
CA LEU A 83 14.65 11.04 -15.36
C LEU A 83 15.85 10.18 -15.82
N HIS A 84 16.25 9.21 -14.99
CA HIS A 84 17.38 8.33 -15.27
C HIS A 84 16.97 6.94 -15.73
N SER A 85 15.69 6.68 -15.96
CA SER A 85 15.24 5.39 -16.46
C SER A 85 15.38 5.32 -17.98
N THR A 86 16.06 4.30 -18.46
CA THR A 86 16.19 3.99 -19.90
C THR A 86 15.06 3.08 -20.40
N THR A 87 14.26 2.53 -19.50
CA THR A 87 13.14 1.64 -19.81
C THR A 87 11.84 2.18 -19.25
N LEU A 88 10.76 2.04 -20.01
CA LEU A 88 9.41 2.35 -19.55
C LEU A 88 8.81 1.16 -18.82
N PRO A 89 8.08 1.36 -17.71
CA PRO A 89 7.40 0.27 -17.03
C PRO A 89 6.23 -0.24 -17.86
N LYS A 90 5.99 -1.54 -17.84
CA LYS A 90 4.76 -2.14 -18.34
C LYS A 90 3.80 -2.27 -17.16
N ILE A 91 2.74 -1.49 -17.17
CA ILE A 91 1.76 -1.42 -16.09
C ILE A 91 0.43 -1.96 -16.58
N LEU A 92 -0.14 -2.92 -15.85
CA LEU A 92 -1.51 -3.40 -16.03
C LEU A 92 -2.38 -2.84 -14.90
N ASP A 93 -3.28 -1.91 -15.22
CA ASP A 93 -4.28 -1.44 -14.28
C ASP A 93 -5.48 -2.38 -14.29
N LEU A 94 -5.66 -3.10 -13.19
CA LEU A 94 -6.73 -4.08 -13.01
C LEU A 94 -8.09 -3.43 -12.78
N GLY A 95 -8.11 -2.12 -12.49
CA GLY A 95 -9.31 -1.41 -12.09
C GLY A 95 -9.55 -1.47 -10.60
N ASP A 96 -10.82 -1.39 -10.24
CA ASP A 96 -11.27 -1.24 -8.86
C ASP A 96 -12.10 -2.44 -8.42
N LEU A 97 -11.88 -2.92 -7.19
CA LEU A 97 -12.63 -4.01 -6.58
C LEU A 97 -14.11 -3.60 -6.39
N ASP A 98 -15.03 -4.51 -6.65
CA ASP A 98 -16.47 -4.28 -6.49
C ASP A 98 -16.83 -4.07 -5.02
N LYS A 99 -17.33 -2.89 -4.68
CA LYS A 99 -17.72 -2.50 -3.32
C LYS A 99 -19.14 -2.92 -2.90
N GLU A 100 -19.94 -3.41 -3.85
CA GLU A 100 -21.35 -3.77 -3.57
C GLU A 100 -21.50 -5.15 -2.91
N LYS A 101 -20.37 -5.89 -2.74
CA LYS A 101 -20.34 -7.16 -2.04
C LYS A 101 -20.14 -6.96 -0.53
N PRO A 102 -20.51 -7.94 0.32
CA PRO A 102 -20.19 -7.88 1.75
C PRO A 102 -18.69 -7.67 2.01
N LEU A 103 -18.36 -6.87 3.01
CA LEU A 103 -16.96 -6.48 3.32
C LEU A 103 -16.02 -7.69 3.44
N ALA A 104 -16.45 -8.75 4.13
CA ALA A 104 -15.65 -9.97 4.28
C ALA A 104 -15.36 -10.66 2.94
N GLU A 105 -16.34 -10.71 2.02
CA GLU A 105 -16.17 -11.30 0.70
C GLU A 105 -15.23 -10.46 -0.17
N ARG A 106 -15.30 -9.11 -0.04
CA ARG A 106 -14.36 -8.20 -0.72
C ARG A 106 -12.93 -8.43 -0.26
N HIS A 107 -12.73 -8.59 1.06
CA HIS A 107 -11.41 -8.88 1.62
C HIS A 107 -10.85 -10.20 1.09
N GLU A 108 -11.64 -11.28 1.09
CA GLU A 108 -11.15 -12.57 0.58
C GLU A 108 -10.86 -12.49 -0.93
N LYS A 109 -11.69 -11.78 -1.70
CA LYS A 109 -11.45 -11.61 -3.14
C LYS A 109 -10.21 -10.77 -3.43
N GLY A 110 -10.00 -9.70 -2.69
CA GLY A 110 -8.76 -8.91 -2.76
C GLY A 110 -7.53 -9.77 -2.47
N ARG A 111 -7.58 -10.57 -1.40
CA ARG A 111 -6.53 -11.53 -1.05
C ARG A 111 -6.22 -12.52 -2.20
N GLU A 112 -7.25 -13.11 -2.83
CA GLU A 112 -7.08 -14.02 -3.98
C GLU A 112 -6.39 -13.33 -5.17
N ILE A 113 -6.78 -12.10 -5.48
CA ILE A 113 -6.20 -11.32 -6.58
C ILE A 113 -4.71 -11.05 -6.31
N ILE A 114 -4.37 -10.58 -5.11
CA ILE A 114 -2.99 -10.31 -4.72
C ILE A 114 -2.14 -11.58 -4.73
N ALA A 115 -2.66 -12.69 -4.22
CA ALA A 115 -1.97 -13.96 -4.28
C ALA A 115 -1.68 -14.39 -5.74
N SER A 116 -2.64 -14.21 -6.65
CA SER A 116 -2.46 -14.52 -8.08
C SER A 116 -1.35 -13.67 -8.71
N ILE A 117 -1.31 -12.35 -8.42
CA ILE A 117 -0.25 -11.46 -8.89
C ILE A 117 1.11 -11.87 -8.31
N ALA A 118 1.18 -12.12 -7.01
CA ALA A 118 2.42 -12.51 -6.34
C ALA A 118 2.97 -13.85 -6.85
N GLN A 119 2.10 -14.84 -7.07
CA GLN A 119 2.44 -16.15 -7.64
C GLN A 119 2.97 -16.05 -9.07
N SER A 120 2.47 -15.09 -9.87
CA SER A 120 2.98 -14.85 -11.23
C SER A 120 4.36 -14.18 -11.26
N GLY A 121 4.94 -13.86 -10.11
CA GLY A 121 6.23 -13.19 -9.99
C GLY A 121 6.18 -11.68 -10.27
N LYS A 122 4.99 -11.13 -10.51
CA LYS A 122 4.79 -9.71 -10.78
C LYS A 122 4.76 -8.88 -9.50
N ARG A 123 4.90 -7.56 -9.66
CA ARG A 123 4.78 -6.60 -8.55
C ARG A 123 3.44 -5.87 -8.62
N TRP A 124 3.03 -5.28 -7.51
CA TRP A 124 1.78 -4.53 -7.50
C TRP A 124 1.87 -3.27 -6.65
N VAL A 125 0.98 -2.33 -6.97
CA VAL A 125 0.64 -1.19 -6.13
C VAL A 125 -0.87 -1.21 -5.91
N SER A 126 -1.30 -1.18 -4.64
CA SER A 126 -2.71 -1.07 -4.28
C SER A 126 -3.03 0.34 -3.83
N PHE A 127 -4.16 0.87 -4.28
CA PHE A 127 -4.72 2.13 -3.82
C PHE A 127 -5.93 1.85 -2.96
N GLY A 128 -5.79 1.93 -1.65
CA GLY A 128 -6.87 1.74 -0.70
C GLY A 128 -7.83 2.92 -0.70
N GLY A 129 -8.95 2.65 -0.26
CA GLY A 129 -9.84 2.90 0.77
C GLY A 129 -9.26 2.79 2.18
N GLY A 130 -10.06 2.20 3.05
CA GLY A 130 -9.65 1.97 4.44
C GLY A 130 -8.48 1.00 4.58
N HIS A 131 -7.75 1.12 5.69
CA HIS A 131 -6.60 0.25 5.94
C HIS A 131 -7.00 -1.22 6.19
N ASP A 132 -8.28 -1.54 6.38
CA ASP A 132 -8.77 -2.91 6.42
C ASP A 132 -8.39 -3.72 5.16
N TYR A 133 -8.19 -3.06 4.01
CA TYR A 133 -7.67 -3.69 2.79
C TYR A 133 -6.18 -4.05 2.86
N GLY A 134 -5.45 -3.55 3.84
CA GLY A 134 -4.12 -4.05 4.20
C GLY A 134 -4.11 -5.55 4.52
N TYR A 135 -5.24 -6.09 4.99
CA TYR A 135 -5.45 -7.53 5.12
C TYR A 135 -5.34 -8.26 3.77
N CYS A 136 -6.00 -7.75 2.73
CA CYS A 136 -5.97 -8.38 1.41
C CYS A 136 -4.55 -8.52 0.88
N ASP A 137 -3.83 -7.39 0.89
CA ASP A 137 -2.47 -7.32 0.36
C ASP A 137 -1.49 -8.15 1.20
N SER A 138 -1.48 -7.97 2.51
CA SER A 138 -0.54 -8.63 3.40
C SER A 138 -0.76 -10.15 3.49
N THR A 139 -2.02 -10.60 3.52
CA THR A 139 -2.31 -12.05 3.60
C THR A 139 -2.18 -12.76 2.26
N GLY A 140 -2.59 -12.12 1.16
CA GLY A 140 -2.35 -12.63 -0.20
C GLY A 140 -0.85 -12.78 -0.49
N PHE A 141 -0.05 -11.84 -0.01
CA PHE A 141 1.41 -11.90 -0.05
C PHE A 141 1.96 -13.02 0.86
N ALA A 142 1.58 -13.05 2.14
CA ALA A 142 2.10 -14.01 3.12
C ALA A 142 1.81 -15.46 2.73
N GLN A 143 0.61 -15.76 2.22
CA GLN A 143 0.26 -17.11 1.76
C GLN A 143 1.07 -17.58 0.54
N THR A 144 1.55 -16.63 -0.27
CA THR A 144 2.38 -16.93 -1.45
C THR A 144 3.83 -17.21 -1.07
N PHE A 145 4.33 -16.59 0.00
CA PHE A 145 5.73 -16.69 0.45
C PHE A 145 5.85 -17.15 1.91
N PRO A 146 5.33 -18.36 2.26
CA PRO A 146 5.31 -18.82 3.65
C PRO A 146 6.73 -18.93 4.22
N GLY A 147 6.96 -18.29 5.36
CA GLY A 147 8.28 -18.22 6.01
C GLY A 147 9.30 -17.29 5.37
N GLU A 148 9.02 -16.76 4.16
CA GLU A 148 9.88 -15.80 3.47
C GLU A 148 9.33 -14.37 3.47
N ALA A 149 8.07 -14.19 3.89
CA ALA A 149 7.39 -12.91 3.86
C ALA A 149 7.86 -11.98 4.99
N VAL A 150 8.13 -10.73 4.62
CA VAL A 150 8.29 -9.59 5.54
C VAL A 150 7.22 -8.56 5.20
N VAL A 151 6.41 -8.17 6.16
CA VAL A 151 5.44 -7.09 6.02
C VAL A 151 5.90 -5.93 6.89
N ILE A 152 6.05 -4.75 6.30
CA ILE A 152 6.40 -3.52 7.01
C ILE A 152 5.21 -2.58 6.90
N ASN A 153 4.59 -2.26 8.03
CA ASN A 153 3.50 -1.30 8.12
C ASN A 153 4.04 0.05 8.58
N PHE A 154 3.83 1.08 7.78
CA PHE A 154 4.10 2.48 8.13
C PHE A 154 2.79 3.13 8.53
N ASP A 155 2.65 3.51 9.80
CA ASP A 155 1.37 3.91 10.36
C ASP A 155 1.57 4.68 11.67
N ALA A 156 0.64 5.56 12.01
CA ALA A 156 0.52 6.12 13.36
C ALA A 156 -0.14 5.14 14.34
N HIS A 157 -0.95 4.20 13.80
CA HIS A 157 -1.72 3.20 14.53
C HIS A 157 -1.14 1.79 14.32
N MET A 158 -1.51 0.86 15.16
CA MET A 158 -1.05 -0.54 15.03
C MET A 158 -2.01 -1.43 14.24
N ASP A 159 -3.24 -1.03 14.09
CA ASP A 159 -4.29 -1.74 13.35
C ASP A 159 -4.38 -3.25 13.66
N VAL A 160 -4.18 -3.57 14.94
CA VAL A 160 -4.29 -4.93 15.51
C VAL A 160 -5.50 -5.07 16.44
N ARG A 161 -6.59 -4.36 16.15
CA ARG A 161 -7.84 -4.49 16.92
C ARG A 161 -8.44 -5.88 16.70
N PRO A 162 -8.89 -6.57 17.77
CA PRO A 162 -9.58 -7.86 17.63
C PRO A 162 -10.87 -7.74 16.78
N THR A 163 -11.21 -8.82 16.11
CA THR A 163 -12.37 -8.89 15.19
C THR A 163 -13.68 -9.29 15.86
N ASP A 164 -13.72 -9.42 17.18
CA ASP A 164 -14.91 -9.75 17.97
C ASP A 164 -16.04 -8.74 17.83
N LYS A 165 -15.70 -7.50 17.47
CA LYS A 165 -16.65 -6.40 17.17
C LYS A 165 -16.88 -6.16 15.68
N GLY A 166 -16.44 -7.10 14.84
CA GLY A 166 -16.54 -7.00 13.38
C GLY A 166 -15.26 -6.49 12.71
N LEU A 167 -15.28 -6.53 11.38
CA LEU A 167 -14.17 -6.05 10.55
C LEU A 167 -14.23 -4.53 10.44
N ASN A 168 -13.08 -3.86 10.53
CA ASN A 168 -12.96 -2.43 10.33
C ASN A 168 -11.52 -2.04 9.99
N SER A 169 -11.25 -0.76 9.72
CA SER A 169 -9.92 -0.27 9.30
C SER A 169 -8.81 -0.55 10.32
N GLY A 170 -9.14 -0.77 11.59
CA GLY A 170 -8.17 -1.11 12.65
C GLY A 170 -7.92 -2.62 12.85
N THR A 171 -8.37 -3.52 11.94
CA THR A 171 -8.31 -4.97 12.16
C THR A 171 -7.37 -5.76 11.24
N PRO A 172 -6.71 -5.17 10.21
CA PRO A 172 -6.00 -5.95 9.20
C PRO A 172 -4.87 -6.79 9.76
N PHE A 173 -4.04 -6.22 10.62
CA PHE A 173 -2.86 -6.92 11.14
C PHE A 173 -3.15 -7.82 12.33
N PHE A 174 -4.27 -7.63 13.03
CA PHE A 174 -4.77 -8.66 13.92
C PHE A 174 -5.05 -9.95 13.16
N ARG A 175 -5.70 -9.86 12.00
CA ARG A 175 -6.02 -11.00 11.14
C ARG A 175 -4.74 -11.63 10.56
N LEU A 176 -3.84 -10.83 9.98
CA LEU A 176 -2.55 -11.30 9.46
C LEU A 176 -1.78 -12.10 10.51
N LEU A 177 -1.56 -11.51 11.70
CA LEU A 177 -0.76 -12.12 12.76
C LEU A 177 -1.46 -13.30 13.44
N SER A 178 -2.79 -13.39 13.35
CA SER A 178 -3.54 -14.56 13.83
C SER A 178 -3.45 -15.72 12.84
N GLU A 179 -3.54 -15.44 11.54
CA GLU A 179 -3.54 -16.49 10.50
C GLU A 179 -2.12 -16.99 10.19
N PHE A 180 -1.11 -16.10 10.19
CA PHE A 180 0.27 -16.40 9.78
C PHE A 180 1.29 -16.28 10.91
N SER A 181 0.88 -16.57 12.16
CA SER A 181 1.76 -16.54 13.33
C SER A 181 3.02 -17.37 13.11
N GLY A 182 4.21 -16.74 13.25
CA GLY A 182 5.51 -17.40 13.04
C GLY A 182 5.88 -17.69 11.58
N GLN A 183 5.03 -17.33 10.60
CA GLN A 183 5.28 -17.52 9.18
C GLN A 183 5.60 -16.20 8.45
N VAL A 184 5.34 -15.08 9.09
CA VAL A 184 5.60 -13.72 8.58
C VAL A 184 6.43 -12.94 9.57
N ASP A 185 7.48 -12.26 9.10
CA ASP A 185 8.13 -11.20 9.86
C ASP A 185 7.31 -9.93 9.71
N PHE A 186 6.91 -9.32 10.82
CA PHE A 186 6.06 -8.13 10.81
C PHE A 186 6.70 -6.99 11.60
N ALA A 187 6.70 -5.80 11.01
CA ALA A 187 7.16 -4.57 11.65
C ALA A 187 6.14 -3.45 11.54
N GLU A 188 5.90 -2.79 12.66
CA GLU A 188 5.17 -1.54 12.78
C GLU A 188 6.16 -0.38 12.86
N VAL A 189 6.03 0.62 12.00
CA VAL A 189 7.01 1.72 11.86
C VAL A 189 6.31 3.08 11.86
N GLY A 190 6.73 3.95 12.77
CA GLY A 190 6.13 5.28 12.92
C GLY A 190 5.01 5.36 13.96
N ILE A 191 4.84 4.29 14.75
CA ILE A 191 3.76 4.17 15.75
C ILE A 191 3.80 5.32 16.75
N GLN A 192 2.65 6.00 16.89
CA GLN A 192 2.52 7.14 17.78
C GLN A 192 1.92 6.73 19.13
N ASN A 193 2.58 7.13 20.22
CA ASN A 193 2.23 6.71 21.59
C ASN A 193 0.79 7.10 21.98
N GLN A 194 0.30 8.27 21.54
CA GLN A 194 -1.05 8.76 21.86
C GLN A 194 -2.16 8.04 21.10
N CYS A 195 -1.84 7.26 20.06
CA CYS A 195 -2.81 6.58 19.21
C CYS A 195 -3.04 5.11 19.59
N ASN A 196 -2.20 4.54 20.47
CA ASN A 196 -2.14 3.10 20.65
C ASN A 196 -2.24 2.68 22.12
N SER A 197 -2.97 1.59 22.38
CA SER A 197 -3.10 1.04 23.72
C SER A 197 -1.98 0.05 24.04
N GLN A 198 -1.58 0.01 25.31
CA GLN A 198 -0.60 -0.98 25.79
C GLN A 198 -1.07 -2.43 25.56
N PHE A 199 -2.38 -2.67 25.56
CA PHE A 199 -2.94 -3.98 25.25
C PHE A 199 -2.59 -4.42 23.82
N HIS A 200 -2.78 -3.56 22.82
CA HIS A 200 -2.45 -3.84 21.42
C HIS A 200 -0.95 -4.06 21.21
N VAL A 201 -0.12 -3.21 21.84
CA VAL A 201 1.36 -3.35 21.83
C VAL A 201 1.79 -4.71 22.37
N THR A 202 1.25 -5.10 23.55
CA THR A 202 1.58 -6.37 24.19
C THR A 202 1.15 -7.55 23.32
N TRP A 203 -0.06 -7.49 22.78
CA TRP A 203 -0.59 -8.54 21.90
C TRP A 203 0.27 -8.70 20.64
N ALA A 204 0.56 -7.63 19.91
CA ALA A 204 1.35 -7.68 18.69
C ALA A 204 2.77 -8.23 18.95
N LYS A 205 3.43 -7.78 20.02
CA LYS A 205 4.73 -8.32 20.44
C LYS A 205 4.66 -9.81 20.77
N SER A 206 3.57 -10.29 21.39
CA SER A 206 3.37 -11.73 21.66
C SER A 206 3.25 -12.57 20.40
N LYS A 207 2.91 -11.94 19.26
CA LYS A 207 2.84 -12.55 17.92
C LYS A 207 4.14 -12.40 17.12
N GLY A 208 5.20 -11.82 17.71
CA GLY A 208 6.49 -11.63 17.06
C GLY A 208 6.66 -10.31 16.31
N ALA A 209 5.68 -9.41 16.39
CA ALA A 209 5.79 -8.09 15.76
C ALA A 209 6.92 -7.27 16.39
N GLN A 210 7.70 -6.59 15.56
CA GLN A 210 8.63 -5.54 15.99
C GLN A 210 7.97 -4.17 15.83
N ILE A 211 8.11 -3.33 16.85
CA ILE A 211 7.44 -2.03 16.92
C ILE A 211 8.50 -0.96 17.04
N PHE A 212 8.51 -0.05 16.09
CA PHE A 212 9.35 1.13 16.06
C PHE A 212 8.46 2.37 16.15
N THR A 213 8.51 3.01 17.31
CA THR A 213 7.71 4.21 17.57
C THR A 213 8.26 5.41 16.80
N LEU A 214 7.44 6.45 16.65
CA LEU A 214 7.91 7.71 16.08
C LEU A 214 9.06 8.30 16.88
N ASP A 215 9.08 8.11 18.21
CA ASP A 215 10.20 8.56 19.06
C ASP A 215 11.49 7.79 18.77
N ASP A 216 11.40 6.48 18.48
CA ASP A 216 12.55 5.68 18.02
C ASP A 216 13.08 6.19 16.67
N ILE A 217 12.17 6.49 15.73
CA ILE A 217 12.52 7.05 14.43
C ILE A 217 13.18 8.42 14.56
N ASN A 218 12.62 9.30 15.39
CA ASN A 218 13.20 10.64 15.64
C ASN A 218 14.60 10.56 16.27
N SER A 219 14.85 9.51 17.08
CA SER A 219 16.14 9.33 17.76
C SER A 219 17.22 8.70 16.89
N HIS A 220 16.85 7.79 16.01
CA HIS A 220 17.80 6.95 15.26
C HIS A 220 17.79 7.21 13.73
N GLY A 221 16.72 7.83 13.24
CA GLY A 221 16.44 7.99 11.80
C GLY A 221 15.72 6.77 11.20
N LEU A 222 14.78 7.03 10.28
CA LEU A 222 13.98 6.00 9.62
C LEU A 222 14.86 5.01 8.85
N LEU A 223 15.79 5.51 8.04
CA LEU A 223 16.68 4.67 7.24
C LEU A 223 17.52 3.72 8.12
N ALA A 224 18.15 4.23 9.17
CA ALA A 224 18.99 3.41 10.06
C ALA A 224 18.17 2.34 10.79
N THR A 225 16.94 2.67 11.21
CA THR A 225 16.01 1.71 11.84
C THR A 225 15.69 0.56 10.88
N LEU A 226 15.33 0.86 9.64
CA LEU A 226 15.01 -0.16 8.64
C LEU A 226 16.24 -0.96 8.20
N GLN A 227 17.40 -0.34 8.10
CA GLN A 227 18.67 -1.04 7.84
C GLN A 227 18.97 -2.09 8.92
N ASN A 228 18.79 -1.71 10.19
CA ASN A 228 18.99 -2.64 11.30
C ASN A 228 17.95 -3.77 11.31
N TYR A 229 16.66 -3.46 11.07
CA TYR A 229 15.59 -4.46 11.01
C TYR A 229 15.79 -5.47 9.88
N LEU A 230 16.24 -5.02 8.72
CA LEU A 230 16.35 -5.83 7.50
C LEU A 230 17.73 -6.49 7.28
N LYS A 231 18.72 -6.24 8.16
CA LYS A 231 20.11 -6.71 7.97
C LYS A 231 20.24 -8.21 7.71
N ASP A 232 19.41 -9.03 8.39
CA ASP A 232 19.45 -10.50 8.33
C ASP A 232 18.30 -11.07 7.45
N LYS A 233 17.62 -10.22 6.66
CA LYS A 233 16.44 -10.57 5.87
C LYS A 233 16.64 -10.46 4.35
N LYS A 234 17.88 -10.52 3.87
CA LYS A 234 18.23 -10.31 2.44
C LYS A 234 17.58 -11.29 1.46
N SER A 235 17.35 -12.53 1.88
CA SER A 235 16.69 -13.56 1.06
C SER A 235 15.16 -13.49 1.10
N LYS A 236 14.59 -12.67 1.96
CA LYS A 236 13.15 -12.55 2.15
C LYS A 236 12.52 -11.58 1.15
N LYS A 237 11.24 -11.74 0.95
CA LYS A 237 10.42 -10.87 0.10
C LYS A 237 9.66 -9.88 0.98
N ILE A 238 9.51 -8.65 0.51
CA ILE A 238 8.93 -7.56 1.30
C ILE A 238 7.64 -7.05 0.66
N PHE A 239 6.63 -6.85 1.49
CA PHE A 239 5.45 -6.04 1.21
C PHE A 239 5.47 -4.80 2.11
N LEU A 240 5.20 -3.62 1.52
CA LEU A 240 5.10 -2.35 2.22
C LEU A 240 3.63 -1.94 2.33
N SER A 241 3.13 -1.86 3.53
CA SER A 241 1.83 -1.28 3.85
C SER A 241 2.04 0.16 4.31
N VAL A 242 1.35 1.11 3.71
CA VAL A 242 1.50 2.53 4.02
C VAL A 242 0.13 3.12 4.32
N ASP A 243 -0.16 3.31 5.61
CA ASP A 243 -1.20 4.25 5.98
C ASP A 243 -0.69 5.66 5.75
N ILE A 244 -1.48 6.48 5.05
CA ILE A 244 -1.05 7.83 4.74
C ILE A 244 -1.00 8.72 5.98
N ASP A 245 -1.65 8.33 7.09
CA ASP A 245 -1.62 9.03 8.36
C ASP A 245 -0.31 8.84 9.16
N ALA A 246 0.56 7.93 8.69
CA ALA A 246 1.95 7.88 9.16
C ALA A 246 2.71 9.17 8.93
N PHE A 247 2.30 9.95 7.91
CA PHE A 247 2.94 11.21 7.55
C PHE A 247 2.36 12.39 8.34
N THR A 248 3.18 13.43 8.50
CA THR A 248 2.71 14.66 9.16
C THR A 248 1.54 15.27 8.40
N SER A 249 0.60 15.91 9.11
CA SER A 249 -0.53 16.60 8.50
C SER A 249 -0.13 17.79 7.61
N ASN A 250 1.11 18.26 7.70
CA ASN A 250 1.65 19.26 6.79
C ASN A 250 1.83 18.70 5.38
N GLU A 251 2.09 17.39 5.25
CA GLU A 251 2.31 16.70 3.98
C GLU A 251 1.09 15.86 3.57
N ALA A 252 0.40 15.23 4.53
CA ALA A 252 -0.77 14.38 4.32
C ALA A 252 -1.98 14.80 5.18
N PRO A 253 -2.61 15.98 4.93
CA PRO A 253 -3.79 16.40 5.69
C PRO A 253 -5.04 15.57 5.37
N GLY A 254 -5.13 14.96 4.20
CA GLY A 254 -6.30 14.27 3.67
C GLY A 254 -6.37 12.82 4.08
N CYS A 255 -6.53 12.55 5.37
CA CYS A 255 -6.80 11.23 5.95
C CYS A 255 -7.77 11.33 7.14
N SER A 256 -8.26 10.18 7.60
CA SER A 256 -9.22 10.14 8.70
C SER A 256 -8.63 10.68 10.00
N GLN A 257 -7.39 10.34 10.34
CA GLN A 257 -6.71 10.64 11.61
C GLN A 257 -5.37 11.35 11.37
N SER A 258 -5.43 12.59 10.89
CA SER A 258 -4.24 13.38 10.55
C SER A 258 -3.61 14.04 11.79
N TRP A 259 -2.33 13.76 12.06
CA TRP A 259 -1.55 14.34 13.17
C TRP A 259 -0.49 15.31 12.69
N THR A 260 -0.13 16.29 13.51
CA THR A 260 0.95 17.24 13.21
C THR A 260 2.33 16.60 13.35
N THR A 261 2.43 15.50 14.06
CA THR A 261 3.60 14.64 14.16
C THR A 261 3.50 13.50 13.14
N GLY A 262 4.63 12.94 12.71
CA GLY A 262 4.65 11.83 11.76
C GLY A 262 5.95 11.81 10.96
N LEU A 263 6.02 10.90 10.01
CA LEU A 263 7.14 10.78 9.07
C LEU A 263 7.14 11.94 8.07
N PHE A 264 8.32 12.26 7.53
CA PHE A 264 8.46 13.18 6.41
C PHE A 264 8.67 12.44 5.11
N THR A 265 8.08 12.94 4.03
CA THR A 265 8.20 12.36 2.67
C THR A 265 9.66 12.15 2.26
N LYS A 266 10.54 13.10 2.57
CA LYS A 266 11.96 13.00 2.24
C LYS A 266 12.61 11.77 2.87
N GLU A 267 12.39 11.57 4.15
CA GLU A 267 12.96 10.43 4.91
C GLU A 267 12.39 9.10 4.42
N PHE A 268 11.09 9.07 4.15
CA PHE A 268 10.43 7.89 3.60
C PHE A 268 10.98 7.52 2.22
N LEU A 269 11.12 8.48 1.30
CA LEU A 269 11.64 8.22 -0.04
C LEU A 269 13.11 7.77 -0.02
N GLU A 270 13.94 8.31 0.88
CA GLU A 270 15.31 7.84 1.10
C GLU A 270 15.34 6.39 1.56
N ALA A 271 14.52 6.04 2.55
CA ALA A 271 14.37 4.69 3.05
C ALA A 271 13.80 3.74 1.99
N LEU A 272 12.77 4.17 1.25
CA LEU A 272 12.17 3.40 0.15
C LEU A 272 13.21 3.07 -0.92
N GLN A 273 13.99 4.05 -1.38
CA GLN A 273 15.04 3.84 -2.37
C GLN A 273 16.07 2.82 -1.88
N TRP A 274 16.48 2.92 -0.61
CA TRP A 274 17.43 1.97 -0.04
C TRP A 274 16.84 0.56 0.03
N ILE A 275 15.59 0.39 0.49
CA ILE A 275 14.92 -0.92 0.56
C ILE A 275 14.82 -1.52 -0.84
N LEU A 276 14.34 -0.75 -1.81
CA LEU A 276 14.18 -1.18 -3.19
C LEU A 276 15.50 -1.61 -3.82
N LYS A 277 16.60 -0.94 -3.51
CA LYS A 277 17.93 -1.29 -4.02
C LYS A 277 18.49 -2.58 -3.41
N ASN A 278 18.22 -2.86 -2.14
CA ASN A 278 18.91 -3.90 -1.38
C ASN A 278 18.05 -5.15 -1.12
N HIS A 279 16.73 -5.09 -1.32
CA HIS A 279 15.78 -6.16 -1.01
C HIS A 279 14.78 -6.42 -2.14
N ASP A 280 14.15 -7.59 -2.15
CA ASP A 280 13.11 -7.97 -3.10
C ASP A 280 11.73 -7.48 -2.61
N VAL A 281 11.39 -6.24 -2.96
CA VAL A 281 10.07 -5.67 -2.63
C VAL A 281 9.07 -6.03 -3.71
N ARG A 282 8.01 -6.72 -3.33
CA ARG A 282 7.02 -7.28 -4.25
C ARG A 282 5.79 -6.42 -4.43
N GLY A 283 5.34 -5.75 -3.38
CA GLY A 283 4.16 -4.91 -3.44
C GLY A 283 4.22 -3.74 -2.47
N MET A 284 3.40 -2.74 -2.75
CA MET A 284 3.15 -1.61 -1.86
C MET A 284 1.65 -1.26 -1.91
N GLY A 285 1.01 -1.23 -0.75
CA GLY A 285 -0.36 -0.72 -0.60
C GLY A 285 -0.33 0.65 0.08
N ILE A 286 -1.16 1.58 -0.39
CA ILE A 286 -1.34 2.91 0.20
C ILE A 286 -2.80 3.08 0.58
N TYR A 287 -3.09 3.38 1.83
CA TYR A 287 -4.42 3.36 2.43
C TYR A 287 -4.77 4.68 3.11
N GLU A 288 -6.02 4.85 3.50
CA GLU A 288 -6.59 5.98 4.26
C GLU A 288 -6.50 7.34 3.56
N VAL A 289 -6.06 7.41 2.30
CA VAL A 289 -6.11 8.67 1.53
C VAL A 289 -7.57 9.09 1.38
N SER A 290 -7.94 10.24 1.94
CA SER A 290 -9.30 10.77 1.93
C SER A 290 -9.39 12.10 1.21
N PRO A 291 -9.59 12.12 -0.12
CA PRO A 291 -9.63 13.34 -0.93
C PRO A 291 -10.64 14.40 -0.46
N PRO A 292 -11.83 14.05 0.08
CA PRO A 292 -12.73 15.05 0.62
C PRO A 292 -12.22 15.80 1.85
N LEU A 293 -11.25 15.22 2.58
CA LEU A 293 -10.60 15.83 3.75
C LEU A 293 -9.29 16.52 3.38
N ASP A 294 -8.86 16.41 2.12
CA ASP A 294 -7.57 16.90 1.64
C ASP A 294 -7.64 18.39 1.27
N SER A 295 -6.49 19.04 1.29
CA SER A 295 -6.29 20.40 0.82
C SER A 295 -5.45 20.36 -0.46
N ASP A 296 -5.94 20.94 -1.55
CA ASP A 296 -5.26 21.06 -2.85
C ASP A 296 -4.80 19.70 -3.46
N LYS A 297 -5.39 18.59 -3.05
CA LYS A 297 -5.03 17.22 -3.46
C LYS A 297 -3.58 16.82 -3.09
N ARG A 298 -3.06 17.39 -2.06
CA ARG A 298 -1.68 17.20 -1.58
C ARG A 298 -1.43 15.76 -1.19
N THR A 299 -2.33 15.17 -0.42
CA THR A 299 -2.25 13.79 0.05
C THR A 299 -2.35 12.79 -1.12
N SER A 300 -3.28 13.02 -2.06
CA SER A 300 -3.39 12.21 -3.27
C SER A 300 -2.12 12.30 -4.15
N LYS A 301 -1.50 13.49 -4.24
CA LYS A 301 -0.23 13.67 -4.95
C LYS A 301 0.94 13.00 -4.22
N LEU A 302 0.94 13.01 -2.88
CA LEU A 302 1.92 12.27 -2.09
C LEU A 302 1.82 10.77 -2.39
N ALA A 303 0.63 10.18 -2.29
CA ALA A 303 0.41 8.77 -2.62
C ALA A 303 0.88 8.41 -4.05
N ALA A 304 0.61 9.29 -5.03
CA ALA A 304 1.10 9.12 -6.39
C ALA A 304 2.64 9.20 -6.49
N LEU A 305 3.27 10.11 -5.74
CA LEU A 305 4.73 10.22 -5.68
C LEU A 305 5.39 8.98 -5.06
N LEU A 306 4.83 8.43 -3.98
CA LEU A 306 5.31 7.19 -3.38
C LEU A 306 5.20 6.02 -4.36
N SER A 307 4.08 5.92 -5.07
CA SER A 307 3.84 4.89 -6.10
C SER A 307 4.84 5.00 -7.25
N HIS A 308 5.09 6.22 -7.72
CA HIS A 308 6.11 6.49 -8.74
C HIS A 308 7.50 6.05 -8.26
N GLY A 309 7.88 6.42 -7.02
CA GLY A 309 9.13 6.00 -6.39
C GLY A 309 9.28 4.48 -6.30
N PHE A 310 8.21 3.77 -5.95
CA PHE A 310 8.17 2.31 -5.89
C PHE A 310 8.36 1.66 -7.27
N ILE A 311 7.63 2.11 -8.29
CA ILE A 311 7.70 1.57 -9.64
C ILE A 311 9.12 1.74 -10.21
N PHE A 312 9.64 2.95 -10.20
CA PHE A 312 10.95 3.24 -10.81
C PHE A 312 12.14 2.76 -9.98
N GLY A 313 12.02 2.71 -8.66
CA GLY A 313 13.05 2.12 -7.80
C GLY A 313 13.21 0.61 -8.01
N ASN A 314 12.16 -0.10 -8.42
CA ASN A 314 12.23 -1.51 -8.80
C ASN A 314 12.77 -1.74 -10.22
N LEU A 315 12.51 -0.85 -11.17
CA LEU A 315 13.03 -0.96 -12.53
C LEU A 315 14.55 -0.76 -12.61
N ASN A 316 15.10 0.09 -11.76
CA ASN A 316 16.52 0.44 -11.76
C ASN A 316 17.42 -0.60 -11.06
N LYS A 317 16.92 -1.81 -10.81
CA LYS A 317 17.68 -2.94 -10.23
C LYS A 317 18.50 -3.74 -11.24
N ALA A 318 18.41 -3.41 -12.52
CA ALA A 318 19.12 -4.13 -13.58
C ALA A 318 20.58 -3.72 -13.70
#